data_0ae116d3d1cc61c8ed595a901150e639
#
_entry.id   0ae116d3d1cc61c8ed595a901150e639
#
_cell.length_a   1.000
_cell.length_b   1.000
_cell.length_c   1.000
_cell.angle_alpha   90.00
_cell.angle_beta   90.00
_cell.angle_gamma   90.00
#
_symmetry.space_group_name_H-M   'P 1'
#
loop_
_entity.id
_entity.type
_entity.pdbx_description
1 polymer ?
#
loop_
_entity_poly.entity_id
_entity_poly.type
_entity_poly.pdbx_seq_one_letter_code
_entity_poly.pdbx_strand_id
1 'polypeptide(L)'
;TGRIHKFVPPHYYQQMNALMEICDRKWCDYVCWSPEGMAIYRVKRDPMSFDILLHYYGQFYAAMQAQAEGPPPLNKAAKDHITETLKAAIERSVDYTFWTSADPSLPLPSDPYADEEETLTNRAKRKFQ
;
A
#
# COMPACT_ATOMS: atom_id res chain seq x y z
N THR A 1 -9.38 -2.30 -22.10
CA THR A 1 -9.28 -0.86 -22.27
C THR A 1 -8.85 -0.22 -20.97
N GLY A 2 -7.53 -0.16 -20.77
CA GLY A 2 -6.96 0.38 -19.55
C GLY A 2 -7.15 1.89 -19.47
N ARG A 3 -8.09 2.34 -18.63
CA ARG A 3 -8.11 3.74 -18.22
C ARG A 3 -7.08 3.94 -17.12
N ILE A 4 -6.32 5.03 -17.19
CA ILE A 4 -5.47 5.46 -16.09
C ILE A 4 -6.36 5.77 -14.89
N HIS A 5 -6.11 5.10 -13.77
CA HIS A 5 -6.84 5.37 -12.54
C HIS A 5 -6.55 6.79 -12.04
N LYS A 6 -7.61 7.52 -11.72
CA LYS A 6 -7.50 8.85 -11.10
C LYS A 6 -7.38 8.79 -9.58
N PHE A 7 -7.42 7.59 -9.03
CA PHE A 7 -7.32 7.31 -7.60
C PHE A 7 -6.68 5.94 -7.40
N VAL A 8 -6.13 5.71 -6.23
CA VAL A 8 -5.64 4.38 -5.82
C VAL A 8 -6.81 3.59 -5.27
N PRO A 9 -7.20 2.47 -5.90
CA PRO A 9 -8.27 1.63 -5.38
C PRO A 9 -7.94 1.09 -3.98
N PRO A 10 -8.92 1.05 -3.05
CA PRO A 10 -8.67 0.63 -1.67
C PRO A 10 -8.02 -0.74 -1.53
N HIS A 11 -8.37 -1.69 -2.36
CA HIS A 11 -7.77 -3.03 -2.32
C HIS A 11 -6.30 -3.04 -2.76
N TYR A 12 -5.89 -2.19 -3.68
CA TYR A 12 -4.47 -2.02 -4.02
C TYR A 12 -3.71 -1.27 -2.94
N TYR A 13 -4.33 -0.23 -2.36
CA TYR A 13 -3.74 0.46 -1.22
C TYR A 13 -3.47 -0.49 -0.05
N GLN A 14 -4.46 -1.31 0.29
CA GLN A 14 -4.34 -2.30 1.36
C GLN A 14 -3.18 -3.26 1.13
N GLN A 15 -3.04 -3.76 -0.10
CA GLN A 15 -1.92 -4.64 -0.47
C GLN A 15 -0.57 -3.93 -0.35
N MET A 16 -0.46 -2.72 -0.88
CA MET A 16 0.78 -1.94 -0.82
C MET A 16 1.18 -1.60 0.61
N ASN A 17 0.23 -1.19 1.43
CA ASN A 17 0.50 -0.85 2.83
C ASN A 17 0.96 -2.07 3.63
N ALA A 18 0.34 -3.23 3.43
CA ALA A 18 0.77 -4.49 4.04
C ALA A 18 2.18 -4.90 3.59
N LEU A 19 2.49 -4.76 2.30
CA LEU A 19 3.84 -5.04 1.79
C LEU A 19 4.88 -4.10 2.38
N MET A 20 4.58 -2.82 2.53
CA MET A 20 5.48 -1.86 3.17
C MET A 20 5.75 -2.20 4.64
N GLU A 21 4.73 -2.67 5.37
CA GLU A 21 4.90 -3.14 6.75
C GLU A 21 5.78 -4.40 6.83
N ILE A 22 5.54 -5.37 5.97
CA ILE A 22 6.29 -6.64 5.93
C ILE A 22 7.75 -6.42 5.54
N CYS A 23 7.99 -5.56 4.55
CA CYS A 23 9.32 -5.29 3.99
C CYS A 23 10.05 -4.13 4.70
N ASP A 24 9.44 -3.53 5.70
CA ASP A 24 9.94 -2.34 6.41
C ASP A 24 10.32 -1.21 5.44
N ARG A 25 9.40 -0.88 4.52
CA ARG A 25 9.55 0.21 3.56
C ARG A 25 8.64 1.38 3.94
N LYS A 26 9.07 2.60 3.61
CA LYS A 26 8.37 3.82 4.00
C LYS A 26 7.43 4.34 2.94
N TRP A 27 7.64 3.95 1.71
CA TRP A 27 6.82 4.35 0.56
C TRP A 27 6.82 3.28 -0.53
N CYS A 28 5.83 3.39 -1.42
CA CYS A 28 5.65 2.53 -2.59
C CYS A 28 5.00 3.36 -3.70
N ASP A 29 5.43 3.16 -4.92
CA ASP A 29 4.81 3.83 -6.05
C ASP A 29 3.73 2.95 -6.69
N TYR A 30 2.54 3.51 -6.80
CA TYR A 30 1.46 2.94 -7.57
C TYR A 30 1.57 3.42 -9.02
N VAL A 31 1.90 2.52 -9.91
CA VAL A 31 2.04 2.81 -11.34
C VAL A 31 0.82 2.30 -12.09
N CYS A 32 0.09 3.23 -12.68
CA CYS A 32 -1.04 2.92 -13.56
C CYS A 32 -0.62 3.19 -15.00
N TRP A 33 -0.47 2.14 -15.78
CA TRP A 33 -0.03 2.21 -17.16
C TRP A 33 -1.14 1.78 -18.13
N SER A 34 -1.20 2.49 -19.26
CA SER A 34 -1.97 2.08 -20.43
C SER A 34 -1.21 2.46 -21.70
N PRO A 35 -1.56 1.91 -22.88
CA PRO A 35 -0.94 2.35 -24.14
C PRO A 35 -1.07 3.85 -24.41
N GLU A 36 -2.05 4.51 -23.80
CA GLU A 36 -2.34 5.94 -23.97
C GLU A 36 -1.58 6.83 -22.98
N GLY A 37 -0.97 6.24 -21.94
CA GLY A 37 -0.22 7.02 -20.96
C GLY A 37 0.04 6.30 -19.66
N MET A 38 0.66 7.00 -18.73
CA MET A 38 1.05 6.48 -17.43
C MET A 38 0.81 7.53 -16.34
N ALA A 39 0.44 7.08 -15.16
CA ALA A 39 0.40 7.90 -13.95
C ALA A 39 1.10 7.16 -12.81
N ILE A 40 1.83 7.90 -12.00
CA ILE A 40 2.54 7.37 -10.83
C ILE A 40 2.08 8.17 -9.61
N TYR A 41 1.57 7.45 -8.61
CA TYR A 41 1.17 8.01 -7.32
C TYR A 41 2.04 7.42 -6.22
N ARG A 42 2.65 8.27 -5.42
CA ARG A 42 3.43 7.81 -4.28
C ARG A 42 2.55 7.55 -3.09
N VAL A 43 2.66 6.35 -2.54
CA VAL A 43 1.90 5.89 -1.38
C VAL A 43 2.88 5.78 -0.21
N LYS A 44 2.57 6.46 0.88
CA LYS A 44 3.33 6.37 2.13
C LYS A 44 2.75 5.26 3.01
N ARG A 45 3.61 4.60 3.76
CA ARG A 45 3.24 3.63 4.76
C ARG A 45 2.39 4.28 5.85
N ASP A 46 1.29 3.64 6.21
CA ASP A 46 0.38 4.07 7.28
C ASP A 46 0.23 2.94 8.33
N PRO A 47 1.09 2.91 9.35
CA PRO A 47 1.05 1.87 10.38
C PRO A 47 -0.27 1.78 11.13
N MET A 48 -0.93 2.92 11.33
CA MET A 48 -2.19 2.98 12.08
C MET A 48 -3.31 2.18 11.40
N SER A 49 -3.49 2.33 10.09
CA SER A 49 -4.50 1.56 9.36
C SER A 49 -4.12 0.08 9.29
N PHE A 50 -2.85 -0.23 9.19
CA PHE A 50 -2.37 -1.61 9.22
C PHE A 50 -2.70 -2.27 10.57
N ASP A 51 -2.44 -1.62 11.69
CA ASP A 51 -2.74 -2.15 13.02
C ASP A 51 -4.24 -2.42 13.21
N ILE A 52 -5.10 -1.52 12.71
CA ILE A 52 -6.54 -1.72 12.74
C ILE A 52 -6.95 -2.93 11.89
N LEU A 53 -6.43 -3.04 10.67
CA LEU A 53 -6.77 -4.13 9.77
C LEU A 53 -6.17 -5.47 10.20
N LEU A 54 -5.06 -5.45 10.92
CA LEU A 54 -4.40 -6.65 11.44
C LEU A 54 -5.34 -7.49 12.32
N HIS A 55 -6.25 -6.84 13.03
CA HIS A 55 -7.29 -7.52 13.79
C HIS A 55 -8.17 -8.41 12.88
N TYR A 56 -8.58 -7.91 11.72
CA TYR A 56 -9.39 -8.66 10.76
C TYR A 56 -8.58 -9.74 10.05
N TYR A 57 -7.32 -9.45 9.72
CA TYR A 57 -6.40 -10.45 9.15
C TYR A 57 -6.17 -11.62 10.12
N GLY A 58 -6.05 -11.33 11.42
CA GLY A 58 -5.90 -12.34 12.45
C GLY A 58 -7.12 -13.25 12.55
N GLN A 59 -8.32 -12.71 12.45
CA GLN A 59 -9.56 -13.51 12.42
C GLN A 59 -9.61 -14.44 11.20
N PHE A 60 -9.23 -13.94 10.04
CA PHE A 60 -9.15 -14.75 8.82
C PHE A 60 -8.12 -15.86 8.95
N TYR A 61 -6.95 -15.55 9.46
CA TYR A 61 -5.87 -16.52 9.67
C TYR A 61 -6.27 -17.61 10.67
N ALA A 62 -6.92 -17.24 11.77
CA ALA A 62 -7.44 -18.20 12.76
C ALA A 62 -8.49 -19.13 12.15
N ALA A 63 -9.40 -18.60 11.32
CA ALA A 63 -10.37 -19.43 10.61
C ALA A 63 -9.72 -20.40 9.62
N MET A 64 -8.70 -19.94 8.92
CA MET A 64 -7.92 -20.78 8.01
C MET A 64 -7.20 -21.91 8.75
N GLN A 65 -6.58 -21.63 9.88
CA GLN A 65 -5.91 -22.63 10.72
C GLN A 65 -6.89 -23.64 11.33
N ALA A 66 -8.10 -23.21 11.68
CA ALA A 66 -9.17 -24.09 12.14
C ALA A 66 -9.83 -24.89 11.02
N GLN A 67 -9.38 -24.77 9.77
CA GLN A 67 -9.92 -25.43 8.57
C GLN A 67 -11.42 -25.14 8.35
N ALA A 68 -11.84 -23.92 8.66
CA ALA A 68 -13.19 -23.46 8.40
C ALA A 68 -13.51 -23.51 6.89
N GLU A 69 -14.76 -23.74 6.53
CA GLU A 69 -15.20 -23.86 5.12
C GLU A 69 -15.12 -22.54 4.33
N GLY A 70 -14.88 -21.43 5.00
CA GLY A 70 -14.76 -20.12 4.37
C GLY A 70 -14.27 -19.05 5.34
N PRO A 71 -14.09 -17.81 4.85
CA PRO A 71 -13.70 -16.71 5.72
C PRO A 71 -14.78 -16.42 6.77
N PRO A 72 -14.39 -15.91 7.96
CA PRO A 72 -15.36 -15.51 8.96
C PRO A 72 -16.28 -14.40 8.40
N PRO A 73 -17.59 -14.49 8.63
CA PRO A 73 -18.52 -13.48 8.14
C PRO A 73 -18.24 -12.13 8.83
N LEU A 74 -18.21 -11.07 8.03
CA LEU A 74 -18.12 -9.70 8.54
C LEU A 74 -19.53 -9.10 8.62
N ASN A 75 -19.89 -8.59 9.78
CA ASN A 75 -21.15 -7.83 9.93
C ASN A 75 -21.01 -6.44 9.27
N LYS A 76 -22.11 -5.71 9.17
CA LYS A 76 -22.13 -4.38 8.56
C LYS A 76 -21.18 -3.40 9.27
N ALA A 77 -21.15 -3.41 10.59
CA ALA A 77 -20.29 -2.53 11.38
C ALA A 77 -18.80 -2.78 11.09
N ALA A 78 -18.37 -4.04 10.97
CA ALA A 78 -17.00 -4.41 10.60
C ALA A 78 -16.65 -3.96 9.17
N LYS A 79 -17.55 -4.18 8.21
CA LYS A 79 -17.36 -3.72 6.84
C LYS A 79 -17.23 -2.20 6.74
N ASP A 80 -18.08 -1.47 7.44
CA ASP A 80 -18.04 -0.01 7.49
C ASP A 80 -16.73 0.47 8.15
N HIS A 81 -16.29 -0.16 9.22
CA HIS A 81 -15.03 0.16 9.89
C HIS A 81 -13.82 -0.04 8.98
N ILE A 82 -13.75 -1.14 8.25
CA ILE A 82 -12.70 -1.41 7.25
C ILE A 82 -12.71 -0.34 6.17
N THR A 83 -13.88 -0.05 5.61
CA THR A 83 -14.05 0.95 4.55
C THR A 83 -13.60 2.34 4.99
N GLU A 84 -14.05 2.80 6.15
CA GLU A 84 -13.65 4.11 6.70
C GLU A 84 -12.16 4.17 7.04
N THR A 85 -11.61 3.08 7.58
CA THR A 85 -10.18 2.98 7.88
C THR A 85 -9.33 3.13 6.62
N LEU A 86 -9.68 2.40 5.55
CA LEU A 86 -8.97 2.48 4.28
C LEU A 86 -9.12 3.84 3.60
N LYS A 87 -10.32 4.40 3.62
CA LYS A 87 -10.59 5.72 3.05
C LYS A 87 -9.76 6.81 3.73
N ALA A 88 -9.75 6.84 5.05
CA ALA A 88 -8.94 7.80 5.82
C ALA A 88 -7.44 7.60 5.60
N ALA A 89 -6.98 6.36 5.51
CA ALA A 89 -5.58 6.04 5.24
C ALA A 89 -5.13 6.52 3.85
N ILE A 90 -5.96 6.31 2.83
CA ILE A 90 -5.69 6.79 1.47
C ILE A 90 -5.58 8.31 1.44
N GLU A 91 -6.49 9.03 2.10
CA GLU A 91 -6.44 10.48 2.19
C GLU A 91 -5.15 11.00 2.83
N ARG A 92 -4.63 10.31 3.85
CA ARG A 92 -3.38 10.69 4.55
C ARG A 92 -2.12 10.34 3.79
N SER A 93 -2.14 9.27 2.99
CA SER A 93 -0.94 8.54 2.59
C SER A 93 -0.63 8.60 1.10
N VAL A 94 -1.61 8.97 0.26
CA VAL A 94 -1.44 8.96 -1.20
C VAL A 94 -1.19 10.37 -1.72
N ASP A 95 -0.10 10.54 -2.44
CA ASP A 95 0.18 11.77 -3.19
C ASP A 95 -0.33 11.63 -4.62
N TYR A 96 -1.48 12.26 -4.90
CA TYR A 96 -2.11 12.27 -6.23
C TYR A 96 -1.54 13.33 -7.17
N THR A 97 -0.68 14.21 -6.69
CA THR A 97 -0.02 15.24 -7.51
C THR A 97 1.27 14.73 -8.15
N PHE A 98 1.56 13.44 -7.96
CA PHE A 98 2.77 12.81 -8.49
C PHE A 98 2.77 12.77 -10.02
N TRP A 99 3.75 12.15 -10.63
CA TRP A 99 3.98 12.21 -12.08
C TRP A 99 2.79 11.67 -12.88
N THR A 100 2.47 12.35 -13.98
CA THR A 100 1.48 11.89 -14.98
C THR A 100 1.94 12.25 -16.40
N SER A 101 1.63 11.40 -17.36
CA SER A 101 1.89 11.68 -18.77
C SER A 101 1.03 12.82 -19.33
N ALA A 102 -0.04 13.23 -18.63
CA ALA A 102 -0.82 14.41 -18.97
C ALA A 102 -0.03 15.72 -18.73
N ASP A 103 0.97 15.68 -17.84
CA ASP A 103 1.92 16.77 -17.60
C ASP A 103 3.36 16.24 -17.63
N PRO A 104 3.93 16.02 -18.82
CA PRO A 104 5.27 15.46 -18.95
C PRO A 104 6.38 16.43 -18.50
N SER A 105 6.04 17.67 -18.12
CA SER A 105 7.01 18.61 -17.54
C SER A 105 7.35 18.27 -16.09
N LEU A 106 6.52 17.47 -15.40
CA LEU A 106 6.80 16.99 -14.07
C LEU A 106 8.00 16.03 -14.09
N PRO A 107 8.96 16.19 -13.17
CA PRO A 107 10.05 15.25 -13.05
C PRO A 107 9.53 13.87 -12.64
N LEU A 108 10.18 12.82 -13.13
CA LEU A 108 9.89 11.47 -12.63
C LEU A 108 10.11 11.42 -11.11
N PRO A 109 9.30 10.63 -10.40
CA PRO A 109 9.49 10.43 -8.97
C PRO A 109 10.92 9.97 -8.68
N SER A 110 11.60 10.67 -7.79
CA SER A 110 12.90 10.26 -7.25
C SER A 110 12.72 9.52 -5.94
N ASP A 111 13.67 8.66 -5.62
CA ASP A 111 13.71 8.01 -4.31
C ASP A 111 14.19 9.01 -3.25
N PRO A 112 13.32 9.49 -2.33
CA PRO A 112 13.73 10.40 -1.28
C PRO A 112 14.57 9.70 -0.19
N TYR A 113 14.70 8.38 -0.24
CA TYR A 113 15.40 7.55 0.73
C TYR A 113 16.57 6.76 0.11
N ALA A 114 17.05 7.18 -1.07
CA ALA A 114 18.15 6.53 -1.77
C ALA A 114 19.37 6.31 -0.87
N ASP A 115 19.69 7.30 -0.03
CA ASP A 115 20.82 7.24 0.92
C ASP A 115 20.56 6.22 2.06
N GLU A 116 19.32 5.89 2.35
CA GLU A 116 18.97 4.90 3.39
C GLU A 116 19.11 3.45 2.90
N GLU A 117 19.02 3.18 1.60
CA GLU A 117 19.22 1.82 1.04
C GLU A 117 20.66 1.32 1.24
N GLU A 118 21.64 2.21 1.14
CA GLU A 118 23.02 1.86 1.45
C GLU A 118 23.18 1.42 2.90
N THR A 119 22.44 2.04 3.80
CA THR A 119 22.44 1.71 5.23
C THR A 119 21.79 0.34 5.51
N LEU A 120 20.75 -0.03 4.77
CA LEU A 120 20.06 -1.33 4.90
C LEU A 120 20.94 -2.48 4.36
N THR A 121 21.61 -2.26 3.24
CA THR A 121 22.58 -3.22 2.69
C THR A 121 23.73 -3.45 3.65
N ASN A 122 24.20 -2.42 4.33
CA ASN A 122 25.24 -2.50 5.35
C ASN A 122 24.74 -3.16 6.65
N ARG A 123 23.48 -2.96 7.03
CA ARG A 123 22.83 -3.67 8.15
C ARG A 123 22.67 -5.16 7.87
N ALA A 124 22.26 -5.55 6.66
CA ALA A 124 22.16 -6.94 6.27
C ALA A 124 23.53 -7.64 6.33
N LYS A 125 24.57 -7.00 5.82
CA LYS A 125 25.95 -7.54 5.88
C LYS A 125 26.46 -7.76 7.31
N ARG A 126 26.04 -6.93 8.28
CA ARG A 126 26.45 -7.08 9.70
C ARG A 126 25.72 -8.22 10.42
N LYS A 127 24.54 -8.63 9.97
CA LYS A 127 23.78 -9.75 10.57
C LYS A 127 24.29 -11.13 10.16
N PHE A 128 25.10 -11.20 9.11
CA PHE A 128 25.67 -12.45 8.58
C PHE A 128 27.20 -12.56 8.79
N GLN A 129 27.78 -11.69 9.57
CA GLN A 129 29.14 -11.80 10.11
C GLN A 129 29.11 -12.20 11.59
#